data_9879cf99aefc496c5f91da36d0b9c630
#
_entry.id   9879cf99aefc496c5f91da36d0b9c630
#
_cell.length_a   1.000
_cell.length_b   1.000
_cell.length_c   1.000
_cell.angle_alpha   90.00
_cell.angle_beta   90.00
_cell.angle_gamma   90.00
#
_symmetry.space_group_name_H-M   'P 1'
#
loop_
_entity.id
_entity.type
_entity.pdbx_description
1 polymer ?
#
loop_
_entity_poly.entity_id
_entity_poly.type
_entity_poly.pdbx_seq_one_letter_code
_entity_poly.pdbx_strand_id
1 'polypeptide(L)'
;MRGVLLASIAFGLVASSAAAQDRKGIRFWNLTLYTVTTLQMSPAGKDSWGPDQCKNDRDGTVDHDERLRITGVEPGRYDVKLSDKTGRVCIVRNVEVREGAVFSIEEKQLTDCRR
;
A
#
# COMPACT_ATOMS: atom_id res chain seq x y z
N MET A 1 -25.87 52.35 19.93
CA MET A 1 -25.71 51.87 19.76
C MET A 1 -25.36 50.99 19.41
N ARG A 2 -25.05 50.62 19.05
CA ARG A 2 -24.82 49.85 18.84
C ARG A 2 -24.37 48.91 18.39
N GLY A 3 -24.15 48.43 18.12
CA GLY A 3 -23.74 47.59 17.75
C GLY A 3 -23.40 46.72 17.35
N VAL A 4 -23.03 46.23 17.08
CA VAL A 4 -22.64 45.33 16.72
C VAL A 4 -22.30 44.32 16.35
N LEU A 5 -22.04 43.92 16.01
CA LEU A 5 -21.71 42.97 15.65
C LEU A 5 -21.31 42.00 15.32
N LEU A 6 -21.02 41.54 15.04
CA LEU A 6 -20.60 40.67 14.76
C LEU A 6 -20.30 39.69 14.26
N ALA A 7 -20.04 39.31 14.04
CA ALA A 7 -19.73 38.61 13.50
C ALA A 7 -19.32 37.59 13.37
N SER A 8 -19.03 37.02 13.23
CA SER A 8 -18.73 36.05 13.18
C SER A 8 -18.36 35.20 12.50
N ILE A 9 -18.10 34.76 12.27
CA ILE A 9 -17.71 34.07 11.59
C ILE A 9 -17.27 32.94 11.56
N ALA A 10 -17.10 32.29 11.38
CA ALA A 10 -16.86 31.18 11.37
C ALA A 10 -16.27 30.48 10.54
N PHE A 11 -15.77 30.06 10.31
CA PHE A 11 -15.30 29.44 9.55
C PHE A 11 -14.96 28.39 9.38
N GLY A 12 -14.90 27.81 9.15
CA GLY A 12 -14.62 27.07 8.69
C GLY A 12 -13.97 25.99 8.66
N LEU A 13 -13.59 25.49 8.55
CA LEU A 13 -12.98 24.54 8.53
C LEU A 13 -13.04 23.58 7.70
N VAL A 14 -12.95 23.21 6.98
CA VAL A 14 -13.06 22.38 6.01
C VAL A 14 -11.85 21.78 5.60
N ALA A 15 -10.73 22.24 5.88
CA ALA A 15 -9.48 21.71 5.43
C ALA A 15 -9.28 20.27 5.76
N SER A 16 -9.85 19.77 6.82
CA SER A 16 -9.63 18.39 7.18
C SER A 16 -10.26 17.44 6.19
N SER A 17 -11.38 17.77 5.60
CA SER A 17 -11.95 16.85 4.66
C SER A 17 -11.17 16.82 3.36
N ALA A 18 -10.59 17.92 2.95
CA ALA A 18 -9.74 17.90 1.77
C ALA A 18 -8.51 17.02 1.99
N ALA A 19 -7.90 17.12 3.16
CA ALA A 19 -6.75 16.29 3.46
C ALA A 19 -7.13 14.82 3.44
N ALA A 20 -8.29 14.48 3.98
CA ALA A 20 -8.73 13.10 3.98
C ALA A 20 -8.94 12.58 2.57
N GLN A 21 -9.45 13.43 1.68
CA GLN A 21 -9.69 13.03 0.31
C GLN A 21 -8.40 12.74 -0.44
N ASP A 22 -7.32 13.43 -0.10
CA ASP A 22 -6.07 13.21 -0.78
C ASP A 22 -5.33 12.00 -0.27
N ARG A 23 -5.81 11.42 0.79
CA ARG A 23 -5.13 10.29 1.36
C ARG A 23 -5.47 9.05 0.58
N LYS A 24 -4.51 8.54 -0.17
CA LYS A 24 -4.73 7.38 -1.01
C LYS A 24 -4.35 6.08 -0.34
N GLY A 25 -3.84 6.15 0.86
CA GLY A 25 -3.41 4.96 1.56
C GLY A 25 -2.14 4.38 0.97
N ILE A 26 -1.78 3.23 1.45
CA ILE A 26 -0.58 2.54 1.02
C ILE A 26 -0.91 1.73 -0.22
N ARG A 27 0.01 1.72 -1.20
CA ARG A 27 -0.17 0.95 -2.43
C ARG A 27 1.11 0.24 -2.80
N PHE A 28 0.95 -0.92 -3.40
CA PHE A 28 2.03 -1.69 -3.98
C PHE A 28 2.01 -1.49 -5.49
N TRP A 29 3.17 -1.30 -6.12
CA TRP A 29 3.31 -1.14 -7.56
C TRP A 29 4.13 -2.30 -8.08
N ASN A 30 3.52 -3.11 -8.95
CA ASN A 30 4.18 -4.29 -9.49
C ASN A 30 5.05 -3.91 -10.68
N LEU A 31 6.34 -3.81 -10.46
CA LEU A 31 7.32 -3.56 -11.52
C LEU A 31 8.12 -4.83 -11.83
N THR A 32 7.63 -5.99 -11.40
CA THR A 32 8.22 -7.26 -11.80
C THR A 32 7.74 -7.64 -13.21
N LEU A 33 8.29 -8.66 -13.77
CA LEU A 33 7.96 -9.05 -15.14
C LEU A 33 6.63 -9.76 -15.28
N TYR A 34 6.09 -10.32 -14.19
CA TYR A 34 4.93 -11.21 -14.29
C TYR A 34 3.80 -10.76 -13.37
N THR A 35 2.62 -11.24 -13.66
CA THR A 35 1.45 -10.97 -12.85
C THR A 35 1.63 -11.60 -11.47
N VAL A 36 1.45 -10.78 -10.43
CA VAL A 36 1.51 -11.23 -9.05
C VAL A 36 0.15 -11.81 -8.68
N THR A 37 0.15 -13.02 -8.15
CA THR A 37 -1.10 -13.74 -7.85
C THR A 37 -1.39 -13.78 -6.35
N THR A 38 -0.39 -13.63 -5.49
CA THR A 38 -0.58 -13.46 -4.05
C THR A 38 0.44 -12.49 -3.53
N LEU A 39 0.07 -11.75 -2.51
CA LEU A 39 1.00 -10.84 -1.85
C LEU A 39 0.68 -10.77 -0.38
N GLN A 40 1.62 -11.17 0.45
CA GLN A 40 1.47 -11.15 1.90
C GLN A 40 2.59 -10.34 2.51
N MET A 41 2.31 -9.68 3.61
CA MET A 41 3.27 -8.83 4.29
C MET A 41 3.41 -9.26 5.72
N SER A 42 4.62 -9.13 6.24
CA SER A 42 4.94 -9.40 7.64
C SER A 42 5.79 -8.26 8.15
N PRO A 43 5.60 -7.83 9.40
CA PRO A 43 6.60 -6.93 9.97
C PRO A 43 7.99 -7.54 9.79
N ALA A 44 8.98 -6.71 9.50
CA ALA A 44 10.30 -7.18 9.11
C ALA A 44 10.88 -8.12 10.16
N GLY A 45 11.34 -9.26 9.71
CA GLY A 45 11.99 -10.26 10.55
C GLY A 45 11.06 -11.12 11.38
N LYS A 46 9.75 -10.98 11.25
CA LYS A 46 8.80 -11.71 12.10
C LYS A 46 8.23 -12.96 11.47
N ASP A 47 8.28 -13.07 10.14
CA ASP A 47 7.66 -14.20 9.43
C ASP A 47 6.20 -14.42 9.87
N SER A 48 5.51 -13.33 10.13
CA SER A 48 4.11 -13.34 10.54
C SER A 48 3.28 -12.85 9.36
N TRP A 49 3.05 -13.72 8.40
CA TRP A 49 2.47 -13.35 7.11
C TRP A 49 0.97 -13.07 7.25
N GLY A 50 0.58 -11.88 6.81
CA GLY A 50 -0.81 -11.47 6.85
C GLY A 50 -1.60 -12.03 5.69
N PRO A 51 -2.82 -11.51 5.49
CA PRO A 51 -3.67 -12.01 4.42
C PRO A 51 -3.16 -11.64 3.05
N ASP A 52 -3.68 -12.31 2.04
CA ASP A 52 -3.32 -12.05 0.64
C ASP A 52 -3.93 -10.71 0.22
N GLN A 53 -3.06 -9.72 0.02
CA GLN A 53 -3.50 -8.38 -0.34
C GLN A 53 -4.05 -8.32 -1.78
N CYS A 54 -3.71 -9.30 -2.61
CA CYS A 54 -4.24 -9.31 -3.97
C CYS A 54 -5.76 -9.40 -3.99
N LYS A 55 -6.37 -9.88 -2.92
CA LYS A 55 -7.83 -9.92 -2.83
C LYS A 55 -8.45 -8.53 -2.79
N ASN A 56 -7.66 -7.49 -2.59
CA ASN A 56 -8.16 -6.11 -2.66
C ASN A 56 -8.41 -5.68 -4.10
N ASP A 57 -7.86 -6.40 -5.06
CA ASP A 57 -8.09 -6.10 -6.46
C ASP A 57 -9.27 -6.90 -6.96
N ARG A 58 -9.99 -6.33 -7.92
CA ARG A 58 -11.19 -6.97 -8.43
C ARG A 58 -10.89 -8.34 -9.02
N ASP A 59 -9.77 -8.45 -9.73
CA ASP A 59 -9.39 -9.70 -10.39
C ASP A 59 -8.61 -10.63 -9.48
N GLY A 60 -8.19 -10.15 -8.32
CA GLY A 60 -7.39 -10.97 -7.42
C GLY A 60 -5.94 -11.11 -7.81
N THR A 61 -5.49 -10.34 -8.79
CA THR A 61 -4.11 -10.37 -9.28
C THR A 61 -3.65 -8.95 -9.57
N VAL A 62 -2.32 -8.78 -9.67
CA VAL A 62 -1.74 -7.46 -9.97
C VAL A 62 -0.81 -7.62 -11.15
N ASP A 63 -1.20 -7.10 -12.29
CA ASP A 63 -0.40 -7.21 -13.50
C ASP A 63 0.81 -6.30 -13.45
N HIS A 64 1.74 -6.53 -14.36
CA HIS A 64 2.89 -5.65 -14.51
C HIS A 64 2.42 -4.20 -14.64
N ASP A 65 3.06 -3.31 -13.91
CA ASP A 65 2.79 -1.87 -13.94
C ASP A 65 1.46 -1.47 -13.29
N GLU A 66 0.78 -2.39 -12.66
CA GLU A 66 -0.43 -2.09 -11.90
C GLU A 66 -0.11 -1.77 -10.45
N ARG A 67 -1.01 -1.01 -9.84
CA ARG A 67 -0.91 -0.69 -8.42
C ARG A 67 -2.05 -1.36 -7.67
N LEU A 68 -1.72 -1.82 -6.47
CA LEU A 68 -2.65 -2.55 -5.61
C LEU A 68 -2.81 -1.79 -4.31
N ARG A 69 -4.04 -1.60 -3.88
CA ARG A 69 -4.28 -1.00 -2.57
C ARG A 69 -3.92 -2.00 -1.47
N ILE A 70 -3.18 -1.54 -0.48
CA ILE A 70 -2.78 -2.35 0.66
C ILE A 70 -3.62 -1.91 1.85
N THR A 71 -4.20 -2.85 2.56
CA THR A 71 -5.06 -2.56 3.70
C THR A 71 -4.58 -3.30 4.94
N GLY A 72 -4.92 -2.73 6.10
CA GLY A 72 -4.59 -3.38 7.37
C GLY A 72 -3.13 -3.37 7.74
N VAL A 73 -2.35 -2.46 7.15
CA VAL A 73 -0.92 -2.38 7.36
C VAL A 73 -0.57 -0.97 7.80
N GLU A 74 0.15 -0.85 8.89
CA GLU A 74 0.63 0.44 9.39
C GLU A 74 1.96 0.78 8.73
N PRO A 75 2.34 2.06 8.68
CA PRO A 75 3.67 2.40 8.18
C PRO A 75 4.77 1.69 8.97
N GLY A 76 5.83 1.32 8.30
CA GLY A 76 6.94 0.63 8.96
C GLY A 76 7.75 -0.18 7.96
N ARG A 77 8.55 -1.10 8.48
CA ARG A 77 9.37 -1.98 7.66
C ARG A 77 8.73 -3.36 7.60
N TYR A 78 8.65 -3.89 6.39
CA TYR A 78 7.97 -5.17 6.16
C TYR A 78 8.79 -6.06 5.24
N ASP A 79 8.59 -7.35 5.43
CA ASP A 79 8.99 -8.34 4.43
C ASP A 79 7.77 -8.61 3.57
N VAL A 80 7.97 -8.75 2.28
CA VAL A 80 6.88 -8.97 1.32
C VAL A 80 7.10 -10.30 0.63
N LYS A 81 6.12 -11.18 0.73
CA LYS A 81 6.15 -12.47 0.05
C LYS A 81 5.12 -12.43 -1.08
N LEU A 82 5.59 -12.69 -2.29
CA LEU A 82 4.70 -12.69 -3.44
C LEU A 82 4.87 -13.95 -4.25
N SER A 83 3.77 -14.37 -4.88
CA SER A 83 3.79 -15.44 -5.87
C SER A 83 3.39 -14.85 -7.20
N ASP A 84 3.84 -15.42 -8.29
CA ASP A 84 3.46 -14.93 -9.60
C ASP A 84 2.98 -16.08 -10.50
N LYS A 85 2.55 -15.73 -11.70
CA LYS A 85 1.96 -16.71 -12.62
C LYS A 85 2.92 -17.78 -13.10
N THR A 86 4.21 -17.59 -12.90
CA THR A 86 5.17 -18.65 -13.27
C THR A 86 5.28 -19.71 -12.18
N GLY A 87 4.59 -19.52 -11.04
CA GLY A 87 4.68 -20.41 -9.90
C GLY A 87 5.81 -20.10 -8.97
N ARG A 88 6.52 -18.99 -9.21
CA ARG A 88 7.63 -18.55 -8.39
C ARG A 88 7.09 -17.89 -7.13
N VAL A 89 7.71 -18.17 -5.98
CA VAL A 89 7.40 -17.52 -4.71
C VAL A 89 8.66 -16.81 -4.27
N CYS A 90 8.57 -15.51 -4.07
CA CYS A 90 9.73 -14.69 -3.73
C CYS A 90 9.48 -13.90 -2.46
N ILE A 91 10.55 -13.66 -1.70
CA ILE A 91 10.47 -12.82 -0.51
C ILE A 91 11.42 -11.64 -0.71
N VAL A 92 10.90 -10.43 -0.54
CA VAL A 92 11.70 -9.21 -0.56
C VAL A 92 11.70 -8.67 0.85
N ARG A 93 12.89 -8.53 1.44
CA ARG A 93 13.02 -8.20 2.84
C ARG A 93 13.16 -6.70 3.06
N ASN A 94 12.65 -6.26 4.19
CA ASN A 94 12.94 -4.93 4.75
C ASN A 94 12.50 -3.79 3.83
N VAL A 95 11.27 -3.88 3.35
CA VAL A 95 10.68 -2.87 2.47
C VAL A 95 10.09 -1.77 3.35
N GLU A 96 10.42 -0.53 3.03
CA GLU A 96 9.86 0.60 3.77
C GLU A 96 8.47 0.94 3.23
N VAL A 97 7.50 1.00 4.15
CA VAL A 97 6.11 1.29 3.83
C VAL A 97 5.73 2.57 4.56
N ARG A 98 5.24 3.55 3.81
CA ARG A 98 4.87 4.84 4.37
C ARG A 98 3.41 5.14 4.09
N GLU A 99 2.81 5.88 5.00
CA GLU A 99 1.42 6.30 4.85
C GLU A 99 1.25 7.11 3.56
N GLY A 100 0.22 6.76 2.79
CA GLY A 100 -0.11 7.50 1.58
C GLY A 100 0.85 7.30 0.43
N ALA A 101 1.80 6.40 0.55
CA ALA A 101 2.85 6.25 -0.45
C ALA A 101 2.73 4.91 -1.18
N VAL A 102 3.43 4.83 -2.30
CA VAL A 102 3.53 3.62 -3.10
C VAL A 102 4.89 3.01 -2.83
N PHE A 103 4.92 1.71 -2.56
CA PHE A 103 6.19 0.98 -2.58
C PHE A 103 6.18 0.06 -3.79
N SER A 104 7.29 -0.02 -4.48
CA SER A 104 7.38 -0.83 -5.69
C SER A 104 8.35 -1.98 -5.47
N ILE A 105 8.14 -3.05 -6.22
CA ILE A 105 9.08 -4.16 -6.28
C ILE A 105 9.40 -4.38 -7.74
N GLU A 106 10.70 -4.37 -8.04
CA GLU A 106 11.21 -4.56 -9.38
C GLU A 106 11.76 -5.98 -9.53
N GLU A 107 11.86 -6.43 -10.76
CA GLU A 107 12.34 -7.79 -11.02
C GLU A 107 13.70 -8.04 -10.38
N LYS A 108 14.60 -7.07 -10.43
CA LYS A 108 15.95 -7.25 -9.90
C LYS A 108 15.98 -7.46 -8.38
N GLN A 109 14.90 -7.13 -7.68
CA GLN A 109 14.82 -7.36 -6.25
C GLN A 109 14.40 -8.77 -5.89
N LEU A 110 13.97 -9.55 -6.88
CA LEU A 110 13.48 -10.90 -6.63
C LEU A 110 14.64 -11.88 -6.66
N THR A 111 15.43 -11.87 -5.59
CA THR A 111 16.63 -12.71 -5.48
C THR A 111 16.42 -13.90 -4.54
N ASP A 112 15.39 -13.88 -3.72
CA ASP A 112 15.10 -14.96 -2.78
C ASP A 112 13.81 -15.61 -3.22
N CYS A 113 13.91 -16.47 -4.21
CA CYS A 113 12.75 -17.10 -4.84
C CYS A 113 12.89 -18.61 -4.86
N ARG A 114 11.74 -19.29 -4.89
CA ARG A 114 11.69 -20.73 -5.09
C ARG A 114 10.42 -21.07 -5.84
N ARG A 115 10.34 -22.30 -6.31
CA ARG A 115 9.16 -22.80 -6.97
C ARG A 115 8.53 -23.96 -6.23
#